data_554dd78bd9df9e2b8f44c2e310c0ba6b
#
_entry.id   554dd78bd9df9e2b8f44c2e310c0ba6b
#
_cell.length_a   1.000
_cell.length_b   1.000
_cell.length_c   1.000
_cell.angle_alpha   90.00
_cell.angle_beta   90.00
_cell.angle_gamma   90.00
#
_symmetry.space_group_name_H-M   'P 1'
#
loop_
_entity.id
_entity.type
_entity.pdbx_description
1 polymer ?
#
loop_
_entity_poly.entity_id
_entity_poly.type
_entity_poly.pdbx_seq_one_letter_code
_entity_poly.pdbx_strand_id
1 'polypeptide(L)'
;NSLAGRERKLKLEVGMEEKEVQQLSRKLRETDVRAPRSGVVTWVNENLGQQVAEGAPLARIANLGRYKIEGTCSDRYAEQLTVGMAVELRLPRAKLSGTLTDILPEVTGNTIRFRVELDDSSDENLRPNLRAELYVITEKRENVLRVKNGPAFRGGTRQSVFVVRGNE
;
A
#
# COMPACT_ATOMS: atom_id res chain seq x y z
N ASN A 1 23.58 -38.20 50.96
CA ASN A 1 22.89 -38.29 49.64
C ASN A 1 21.46 -37.73 49.62
N SER A 2 20.77 -37.49 50.78
CA SER A 2 19.39 -37.01 50.80
C SER A 2 19.23 -35.48 50.73
N LEU A 3 20.21 -34.72 51.22
CA LEU A 3 20.15 -33.24 51.20
C LEU A 3 20.30 -32.66 49.83
N ALA A 4 21.26 -33.13 49.03
CA ALA A 4 21.46 -32.67 47.66
C ALA A 4 20.26 -32.97 46.73
N GLY A 5 19.57 -34.12 47.00
CA GLY A 5 18.33 -34.43 46.25
C GLY A 5 17.18 -33.53 46.61
N ARG A 6 17.03 -33.14 47.88
CA ARG A 6 16.01 -32.18 48.34
C ARG A 6 16.26 -30.78 47.78
N GLU A 7 17.52 -30.34 47.80
CA GLU A 7 17.89 -29.04 47.24
C GLU A 7 17.56 -28.94 45.75
N ARG A 8 17.88 -30.02 44.99
CA ARG A 8 17.59 -30.09 43.57
C ARG A 8 16.07 -30.08 43.28
N LYS A 9 15.29 -30.79 44.11
CA LYS A 9 13.85 -30.82 43.99
C LYS A 9 13.25 -29.42 44.25
N LEU A 10 13.66 -28.74 45.34
CA LEU A 10 13.24 -27.40 45.68
C LEU A 10 13.59 -26.39 44.56
N LYS A 11 14.79 -26.46 43.97
CA LYS A 11 15.19 -25.61 42.83
C LYS A 11 14.29 -25.85 41.62
N LEU A 12 13.91 -27.07 41.33
CA LEU A 12 12.97 -27.40 40.27
C LEU A 12 11.55 -26.88 40.55
N GLU A 13 11.07 -27.02 41.76
CA GLU A 13 9.75 -26.48 42.15
C GLU A 13 9.70 -24.96 42.05
N VAL A 14 10.71 -24.25 42.58
CA VAL A 14 10.83 -22.78 42.40
C VAL A 14 10.88 -22.39 40.94
N GLY A 15 11.65 -23.08 40.13
CA GLY A 15 11.73 -22.79 38.68
C GLY A 15 10.42 -23.06 37.93
N MET A 16 9.59 -24.00 38.41
CA MET A 16 8.26 -24.23 37.83
C MET A 16 7.29 -23.11 38.22
N GLU A 17 7.27 -22.71 39.48
CA GLU A 17 6.44 -21.60 40.00
C GLU A 17 6.82 -20.27 39.30
N GLU A 18 8.10 -19.99 39.14
CA GLU A 18 8.56 -18.80 38.40
C GLU A 18 8.05 -18.77 36.97
N LYS A 19 8.05 -19.90 36.28
CA LYS A 19 7.50 -20.01 34.92
C LYS A 19 5.98 -19.79 34.89
N GLU A 20 5.27 -20.31 35.88
CA GLU A 20 3.82 -20.13 36.00
C GLU A 20 3.47 -18.66 36.24
N VAL A 21 4.18 -17.99 37.15
CA VAL A 21 4.05 -16.54 37.38
C VAL A 21 4.33 -15.74 36.11
N GLN A 22 5.37 -16.13 35.35
CA GLN A 22 5.68 -15.47 34.07
C GLN A 22 4.56 -15.67 33.03
N GLN A 23 3.98 -16.87 32.95
CA GLN A 23 2.85 -17.14 32.03
C GLN A 23 1.60 -16.35 32.43
N LEU A 24 1.25 -16.31 33.72
CA LEU A 24 0.13 -15.53 34.21
C LEU A 24 0.34 -14.01 33.97
N SER A 25 1.56 -13.53 34.19
CA SER A 25 1.90 -12.14 33.92
C SER A 25 1.85 -11.80 32.42
N ARG A 26 2.16 -12.75 31.53
CA ARG A 26 1.98 -12.59 30.08
C ARG A 26 0.51 -12.52 29.73
N LYS A 27 -0.31 -13.45 30.22
CA LYS A 27 -1.77 -13.44 30.01
C LYS A 27 -2.41 -12.14 30.48
N LEU A 28 -2.02 -11.63 31.66
CA LEU A 28 -2.48 -10.32 32.14
C LEU A 28 -2.10 -9.17 31.21
N ARG A 29 -0.89 -9.16 30.66
CA ARG A 29 -0.50 -8.13 29.68
C ARG A 29 -1.25 -8.24 28.35
N GLU A 30 -1.65 -9.44 27.96
CA GLU A 30 -2.42 -9.70 26.72
C GLU A 30 -3.89 -9.24 26.84
N THR A 31 -4.39 -9.01 28.08
CA THR A 31 -5.72 -8.40 28.28
C THR A 31 -5.74 -6.90 28.00
N ASP A 32 -4.58 -6.22 28.04
CA ASP A 32 -4.45 -4.81 27.73
C ASP A 32 -4.06 -4.65 26.24
N VAL A 33 -5.03 -4.50 25.39
CA VAL A 33 -4.84 -4.39 23.93
C VAL A 33 -4.30 -3.01 23.57
N ARG A 34 -3.05 -2.96 23.10
CA ARG A 34 -2.36 -1.73 22.70
C ARG A 34 -2.10 -1.70 21.22
N ALA A 35 -2.12 -0.48 20.68
CA ALA A 35 -1.73 -0.24 19.30
C ALA A 35 -0.26 -0.62 19.06
N PRO A 36 0.07 -1.53 18.12
CA PRO A 36 1.45 -1.93 17.84
C PRO A 36 2.26 -0.83 17.13
N ARG A 37 1.60 0.20 16.62
CA ARG A 37 2.19 1.34 15.90
C ARG A 37 1.29 2.56 16.00
N SER A 38 1.86 3.74 15.73
CA SER A 38 1.10 4.98 15.58
C SER A 38 0.22 4.91 14.31
N GLY A 39 -0.96 5.51 14.38
CA GLY A 39 -1.92 5.52 13.27
C GLY A 39 -3.27 6.05 13.71
N VAL A 40 -4.21 6.08 12.78
CA VAL A 40 -5.60 6.46 13.02
C VAL A 40 -6.45 5.21 13.18
N VAL A 41 -7.24 5.16 14.24
CA VAL A 41 -8.20 4.07 14.46
C VAL A 41 -9.32 4.22 13.44
N THR A 42 -9.50 3.21 12.60
CA THR A 42 -10.52 3.22 11.53
C THR A 42 -11.74 2.39 11.88
N TRP A 43 -11.62 1.50 12.84
CA TRP A 43 -12.70 0.66 13.31
C TRP A 43 -12.38 0.11 14.71
N VAL A 44 -13.40 0.02 15.56
CA VAL A 44 -13.33 -0.61 16.88
C VAL A 44 -14.56 -1.50 17.05
N ASN A 45 -14.41 -2.62 17.74
CA ASN A 45 -15.53 -3.43 18.16
C ASN A 45 -16.23 -2.74 19.35
N GLU A 46 -17.43 -2.23 19.13
CA GLU A 46 -18.20 -1.46 20.14
C GLU A 46 -19.05 -2.34 21.04
N ASN A 47 -19.05 -3.65 20.87
CA ASN A 47 -19.85 -4.57 21.68
C ASN A 47 -19.23 -4.81 23.06
N LEU A 48 -19.53 -3.93 23.99
CA LEU A 48 -19.08 -4.04 25.37
C LEU A 48 -19.68 -5.27 26.06
N GLY A 49 -18.84 -6.00 26.81
CA GLY A 49 -19.26 -7.20 27.53
C GLY A 49 -19.37 -8.47 26.70
N GLN A 50 -19.09 -8.40 25.39
CA GLN A 50 -19.08 -9.57 24.53
C GLN A 50 -17.80 -10.39 24.75
N GLN A 51 -17.95 -11.70 24.86
CA GLN A 51 -16.82 -12.61 24.83
C GLN A 51 -16.25 -12.66 23.40
N VAL A 52 -14.96 -12.39 23.26
CA VAL A 52 -14.24 -12.45 21.99
C VAL A 52 -13.36 -13.69 21.94
N ALA A 53 -13.36 -14.36 20.80
CA ALA A 53 -12.48 -15.50 20.57
C ALA A 53 -11.02 -15.02 20.43
N GLU A 54 -10.08 -15.90 20.76
CA GLU A 54 -8.66 -15.64 20.53
C GLU A 54 -8.38 -15.34 19.04
N GLY A 55 -7.65 -14.24 18.77
CA GLY A 55 -7.37 -13.80 17.41
C GLY A 55 -8.48 -12.98 16.72
N ALA A 56 -9.62 -12.76 17.40
CA ALA A 56 -10.67 -11.91 16.85
C ALA A 56 -10.20 -10.44 16.75
N PRO A 57 -10.54 -9.73 15.65
CA PRO A 57 -10.17 -8.34 15.50
C PRO A 57 -10.95 -7.46 16.46
N LEU A 58 -10.24 -6.66 17.27
CA LEU A 58 -10.83 -5.72 18.23
C LEU A 58 -10.78 -4.27 17.74
N ALA A 59 -9.77 -3.92 16.95
CA ALA A 59 -9.61 -2.60 16.35
C ALA A 59 -8.81 -2.70 15.05
N ARG A 60 -9.00 -1.72 14.17
CA ARG A 60 -8.19 -1.53 12.97
C ARG A 60 -7.50 -0.17 13.03
N ILE A 61 -6.20 -0.17 12.78
CA ILE A 61 -5.39 1.04 12.77
C ILE A 61 -4.80 1.19 11.38
N ALA A 62 -5.04 2.34 10.75
CA ALA A 62 -4.45 2.71 9.48
C ALA A 62 -3.28 3.67 9.71
N ASN A 63 -2.17 3.42 9.05
CA ASN A 63 -1.11 4.40 8.93
C ASN A 63 -1.40 5.27 7.70
N LEU A 64 -1.77 6.52 7.91
CA LEU A 64 -2.08 7.46 6.83
C LEU A 64 -0.83 8.16 6.25
N GLY A 65 0.36 7.87 6.77
CA GLY A 65 1.61 8.42 6.26
C GLY A 65 2.12 7.75 4.98
N ARG A 66 1.53 6.63 4.56
CA ARG A 66 1.89 5.92 3.33
C ARG A 66 0.66 5.26 2.71
N TYR A 67 0.43 5.56 1.45
CA TYR A 67 -0.61 4.91 0.67
C TYR A 67 0.02 3.90 -0.28
N LYS A 68 -0.56 2.69 -0.32
CA LYS A 68 -0.30 1.72 -1.38
C LYS A 68 -1.42 1.84 -2.39
N ILE A 69 -1.06 2.03 -3.64
CA ILE A 69 -2.03 2.13 -4.73
C ILE A 69 -1.97 0.82 -5.50
N GLU A 70 -3.10 0.18 -5.62
CA GLU A 70 -3.26 -0.97 -6.50
C GLU A 70 -4.03 -0.52 -7.74
N GLY A 71 -3.40 -0.72 -8.89
CA GLY A 71 -4.00 -0.51 -10.20
C GLY A 71 -4.36 -1.84 -10.84
N THR A 72 -5.35 -1.79 -11.72
CA THR A 72 -5.72 -2.91 -12.57
C THR A 72 -5.77 -2.46 -14.02
N CYS A 73 -5.31 -3.32 -14.93
CA CYS A 73 -5.48 -3.10 -16.36
C CYS A 73 -5.73 -4.43 -17.07
N SER A 74 -6.15 -4.37 -18.33
CA SER A 74 -6.34 -5.57 -19.14
C SER A 74 -4.99 -6.28 -19.36
N ASP A 75 -5.00 -7.61 -19.34
CA ASP A 75 -3.85 -8.49 -19.56
C ASP A 75 -3.13 -8.25 -20.88
N ARG A 76 -3.85 -7.79 -21.91
CA ARG A 76 -3.26 -7.42 -23.21
C ARG A 76 -2.18 -6.33 -23.13
N TYR A 77 -2.16 -5.57 -22.04
CA TYR A 77 -1.16 -4.53 -21.78
C TYR A 77 -0.03 -5.02 -20.86
N ALA A 78 -0.07 -6.27 -20.42
CA ALA A 78 0.90 -6.85 -19.48
C ALA A 78 2.34 -6.70 -19.97
N GLU A 79 2.59 -6.99 -21.25
CA GLU A 79 3.91 -6.91 -21.87
C GLU A 79 4.47 -5.48 -21.97
N GLN A 80 3.60 -4.48 -21.90
CA GLN A 80 3.99 -3.06 -21.96
C GLN A 80 4.34 -2.49 -20.58
N LEU A 81 3.98 -3.21 -19.52
CA LEU A 81 4.25 -2.77 -18.15
C LEU A 81 5.61 -3.28 -17.69
N THR A 82 6.40 -2.36 -17.15
CA THR A 82 7.70 -2.68 -16.56
C THR A 82 7.83 -1.95 -15.23
N VAL A 83 8.36 -2.64 -14.22
CA VAL A 83 8.68 -2.03 -12.93
C VAL A 83 9.64 -0.86 -13.14
N GLY A 84 9.39 0.26 -12.45
CA GLY A 84 10.12 1.51 -12.63
C GLY A 84 9.46 2.51 -13.57
N MET A 85 8.38 2.15 -14.26
CA MET A 85 7.64 3.10 -15.10
C MET A 85 7.01 4.20 -14.26
N ALA A 86 7.03 5.43 -14.78
CA ALA A 86 6.35 6.56 -14.19
C ALA A 86 4.83 6.42 -14.33
N VAL A 87 4.11 6.77 -13.29
CA VAL A 87 2.66 6.71 -13.24
C VAL A 87 2.10 8.05 -12.77
N GLU A 88 1.06 8.53 -13.43
CA GLU A 88 0.28 9.70 -13.00
C GLU A 88 -1.04 9.22 -12.40
N LEU A 89 -1.26 9.50 -11.13
CA LEU A 89 -2.54 9.31 -10.45
C LEU A 89 -3.37 10.58 -10.63
N ARG A 90 -4.54 10.45 -11.22
CA ARG A 90 -5.48 11.56 -11.40
C ARG A 90 -6.62 11.47 -10.42
N LEU A 91 -6.69 12.49 -9.59
CA LEU A 91 -7.80 12.77 -8.69
C LEU A 91 -8.64 13.91 -9.25
N PRO A 92 -9.88 14.11 -8.80
CA PRO A 92 -10.73 15.21 -9.27
C PRO A 92 -10.12 16.62 -9.11
N ARG A 93 -9.23 16.77 -8.12
CA ARG A 93 -8.61 18.07 -7.77
C ARG A 93 -7.08 18.05 -7.72
N ALA A 94 -6.45 16.91 -7.97
CA ALA A 94 -5.00 16.79 -7.90
C ALA A 94 -4.47 15.78 -8.92
N LYS A 95 -3.20 15.95 -9.30
CA LYS A 95 -2.44 14.99 -10.07
C LYS A 95 -1.18 14.67 -9.28
N LEU A 96 -0.98 13.42 -9.01
CA LEU A 96 0.15 12.94 -8.23
C LEU A 96 1.02 12.03 -9.10
N SER A 97 2.32 12.17 -8.96
CA SER A 97 3.28 11.31 -9.62
C SER A 97 3.65 10.14 -8.74
N GLY A 98 4.01 9.04 -9.36
CA GLY A 98 4.47 7.86 -8.67
C GLY A 98 5.20 6.92 -9.63
N THR A 99 5.65 5.82 -9.08
CA THR A 99 6.42 4.81 -9.78
C THR A 99 5.75 3.45 -9.64
N LEU A 100 5.70 2.68 -10.70
CA LEU A 100 5.26 1.30 -10.71
C LEU A 100 6.32 0.44 -10.01
N THR A 101 5.95 -0.14 -8.86
CA THR A 101 6.90 -0.88 -8.00
C THR A 101 6.79 -2.39 -8.14
N ASP A 102 5.61 -2.88 -8.53
CA ASP A 102 5.37 -4.32 -8.59
C ASP A 102 4.25 -4.66 -9.57
N ILE A 103 4.37 -5.80 -10.25
CA ILE A 103 3.34 -6.36 -11.12
C ILE A 103 3.00 -7.74 -10.56
N LEU A 104 1.74 -7.92 -10.15
CA LEU A 104 1.29 -9.20 -9.62
C LEU A 104 1.02 -10.16 -10.78
N PRO A 105 1.66 -11.34 -10.80
CA PRO A 105 1.58 -12.27 -11.93
C PRO A 105 0.22 -12.95 -12.08
N GLU A 106 -0.66 -12.79 -11.08
CA GLU A 106 -1.98 -13.42 -11.10
C GLU A 106 -2.93 -12.67 -12.03
N VAL A 107 -3.39 -13.36 -13.07
CA VAL A 107 -4.43 -12.86 -13.98
C VAL A 107 -5.80 -13.33 -13.49
N THR A 108 -6.66 -12.40 -13.17
CA THR A 108 -8.04 -12.69 -12.75
C THR A 108 -9.00 -11.98 -13.70
N GLY A 109 -9.82 -12.75 -14.44
CA GLY A 109 -10.83 -12.18 -15.35
C GLY A 109 -10.23 -11.27 -16.43
N ASN A 110 -9.16 -11.69 -17.11
CA ASN A 110 -8.44 -10.93 -18.13
C ASN A 110 -7.85 -9.60 -17.61
N THR A 111 -7.59 -9.54 -16.31
CA THR A 111 -7.07 -8.33 -15.67
C THR A 111 -5.83 -8.68 -14.86
N ILE A 112 -4.78 -7.89 -14.98
CA ILE A 112 -3.60 -7.93 -14.14
C ILE A 112 -3.66 -6.82 -13.10
N ARG A 113 -3.03 -7.07 -11.96
CA ARG A 113 -2.89 -6.11 -10.88
C ARG A 113 -1.44 -5.64 -10.78
N PHE A 114 -1.26 -4.39 -10.47
CA PHE A 114 0.06 -3.82 -10.24
C PHE A 114 0.02 -2.83 -9.07
N ARG A 115 1.18 -2.55 -8.49
CA ARG A 115 1.33 -1.61 -7.37
C ARG A 115 2.12 -0.39 -7.79
N VAL A 116 1.68 0.73 -7.26
CA VAL A 116 2.32 2.03 -7.48
C VAL A 116 2.65 2.64 -6.13
N GLU A 117 3.83 3.18 -6.01
CA GLU A 117 4.26 4.02 -4.89
C GLU A 117 4.23 5.47 -5.35
N LEU A 118 3.60 6.34 -4.57
CA LEU A 118 3.56 7.77 -4.86
C LEU A 118 4.85 8.43 -4.38
N ASP A 119 5.30 9.41 -5.14
CA ASP A 119 6.45 10.25 -4.79
C ASP A 119 6.13 11.13 -3.57
N ASP A 120 4.87 11.59 -3.49
CA ASP A 120 4.35 12.32 -2.34
C ASP A 120 3.03 11.68 -1.86
N SER A 121 3.06 11.17 -0.64
CA SER A 121 1.92 10.56 0.04
C SER A 121 1.22 11.51 1.02
N SER A 122 1.64 12.76 1.11
CA SER A 122 1.13 13.74 2.07
C SER A 122 -0.06 14.57 1.55
N ASP A 123 -0.47 14.38 0.29
CA ASP A 123 -1.55 15.14 -0.31
C ASP A 123 -2.88 14.93 0.42
N GLU A 124 -3.54 16.02 0.82
CA GLU A 124 -4.80 16.01 1.58
C GLU A 124 -5.98 15.39 0.83
N ASN A 125 -5.88 15.24 -0.50
CA ASN A 125 -6.90 14.60 -1.33
C ASN A 125 -6.80 13.06 -1.29
N LEU A 126 -5.73 12.50 -0.72
CA LEU A 126 -5.57 11.07 -0.56
C LEU A 126 -6.41 10.57 0.62
N ARG A 127 -7.20 9.54 0.37
CA ARG A 127 -8.02 8.87 1.38
C ARG A 127 -7.98 7.36 1.18
N PRO A 128 -8.05 6.56 2.24
CA PRO A 128 -8.18 5.12 2.12
C PRO A 128 -9.40 4.73 1.26
N ASN A 129 -9.24 3.72 0.42
CA ASN A 129 -10.26 3.19 -0.50
C ASN A 129 -10.76 4.20 -1.55
N LEU A 130 -9.99 5.23 -1.83
CA LEU A 130 -10.27 6.16 -2.91
C LEU A 130 -10.13 5.45 -4.26
N ARG A 131 -11.11 5.63 -5.14
CA ARG A 131 -11.01 5.21 -6.54
C ARG A 131 -10.48 6.36 -7.38
N ALA A 132 -9.48 6.08 -8.20
CA ALA A 132 -8.82 7.06 -9.05
C ALA A 132 -8.39 6.44 -10.37
N GLU A 133 -8.05 7.27 -11.33
CA GLU A 133 -7.51 6.84 -12.61
C GLU A 133 -5.98 6.85 -12.55
N LEU A 134 -5.38 5.75 -12.98
CA LEU A 134 -3.93 5.61 -13.11
C LEU A 134 -3.54 5.63 -14.57
N TYR A 135 -2.61 6.50 -14.92
CA TYR A 135 -2.03 6.60 -16.24
C TYR A 135 -0.57 6.15 -16.17
N VAL A 136 -0.28 4.98 -16.70
CA VAL A 136 1.10 4.49 -16.83
C VAL A 136 1.73 5.13 -18.06
N ILE A 137 2.88 5.77 -17.88
CA ILE A 137 3.60 6.46 -18.97
C ILE A 137 4.51 5.45 -19.63
N THR A 138 4.08 4.91 -20.76
CA THR A 138 4.83 3.91 -21.52
C THR A 138 5.91 4.53 -22.43
N GLU A 139 5.73 5.78 -22.84
CA GLU A 139 6.70 6.50 -23.66
C GLU A 139 6.73 7.99 -23.29
N LYS A 140 7.92 8.52 -23.09
CA LYS A 140 8.17 9.95 -22.88
C LYS A 140 9.14 10.44 -23.94
N ARG A 141 8.73 11.44 -24.70
CA ARG A 141 9.59 12.09 -25.68
C ARG A 141 9.98 13.47 -25.18
N GLU A 142 11.26 13.70 -25.05
CA GLU A 142 11.82 15.01 -24.68
C GLU A 142 12.32 15.73 -25.92
N ASN A 143 12.45 17.05 -25.85
CA ASN A 143 12.94 17.91 -26.96
C ASN A 143 12.14 17.77 -28.26
N VAL A 144 10.83 17.58 -28.18
CA VAL A 144 9.96 17.54 -29.36
C VAL A 144 9.25 18.88 -29.55
N LEU A 145 9.17 19.29 -30.79
CA LEU A 145 8.38 20.45 -31.20
C LEU A 145 6.90 20.07 -31.07
N ARG A 146 6.17 20.78 -30.25
CA ARG A 146 4.72 20.58 -30.09
C ARG A 146 3.95 21.61 -30.88
N VAL A 147 3.05 21.13 -31.68
CA VAL A 147 2.12 21.99 -32.45
C VAL A 147 0.73 21.80 -31.85
N LYS A 148 0.00 22.91 -31.63
CA LYS A 148 -1.35 22.87 -31.11
C LYS A 148 -2.26 22.14 -32.11
N ASN A 149 -3.02 21.18 -31.62
CA ASN A 149 -3.95 20.43 -32.45
C ASN A 149 -5.05 21.38 -32.96
N GLY A 150 -5.31 21.33 -34.27
CA GLY A 150 -6.24 22.24 -34.93
C GLY A 150 -6.90 21.56 -36.16
N PRO A 151 -7.73 22.30 -36.90
CA PRO A 151 -8.49 21.76 -38.05
C PRO A 151 -7.65 21.17 -39.16
N ALA A 152 -6.35 21.52 -39.20
CA ALA A 152 -5.39 20.97 -40.14
C ALA A 152 -4.99 19.53 -39.85
N PHE A 153 -5.22 19.03 -38.64
CA PHE A 153 -4.85 17.68 -38.23
C PHE A 153 -6.03 16.73 -38.40
N ARG A 154 -5.96 15.87 -39.41
CA ARG A 154 -7.05 14.92 -39.75
C ARG A 154 -6.82 13.51 -39.23
N GLY A 155 -6.04 13.35 -38.17
CA GLY A 155 -5.80 12.05 -37.53
C GLY A 155 -5.05 11.06 -38.41
N GLY A 156 -3.73 11.09 -38.33
CA GLY A 156 -2.83 10.13 -38.97
C GLY A 156 -1.49 10.12 -38.28
N THR A 157 -0.74 9.03 -38.42
CA THR A 157 0.57 8.87 -37.76
C THR A 157 1.65 9.81 -38.34
N ARG A 158 1.45 10.37 -39.52
CA ARG A 158 2.34 11.36 -40.13
C ARG A 158 1.51 12.41 -40.85
N GLN A 159 1.86 13.65 -40.64
CA GLN A 159 1.23 14.77 -41.33
C GLN A 159 2.26 15.85 -41.65
N SER A 160 2.23 16.39 -42.86
CA SER A 160 3.06 17.51 -43.25
C SER A 160 2.46 18.82 -42.76
N VAL A 161 3.23 19.62 -42.05
CA VAL A 161 2.83 20.93 -41.57
C VAL A 161 3.76 22.00 -42.13
N PHE A 162 3.22 23.14 -42.51
CA PHE A 162 3.99 24.29 -42.96
C PHE A 162 4.39 25.10 -41.72
N VAL A 163 5.68 25.39 -41.63
CA VAL A 163 6.20 26.30 -40.59
C VAL A 163 6.43 27.66 -41.23
N VAL A 164 5.67 28.65 -40.79
CA VAL A 164 5.93 30.03 -41.16
C VAL A 164 7.05 30.54 -40.26
N ARG A 165 8.24 30.72 -40.84
CA ARG A 165 9.32 31.45 -40.19
C ARG A 165 9.05 32.92 -40.42
N GLY A 166 8.90 33.70 -39.35
CA GLY A 166 8.73 35.14 -39.48
C GLY A 166 9.86 35.72 -40.34
N ASN A 167 9.50 36.58 -41.32
CA ASN A 167 10.46 37.39 -41.99
C ASN A 167 11.07 38.39 -41.00
N GLU A 168 12.38 38.41 -40.89
CA GLU A 168 13.12 39.62 -40.56
C GLU A 168 12.96 40.62 -41.68
#